data_49c2e32094152dd0b45e130ae3f23eef
#
_entry.id   49c2e32094152dd0b45e130ae3f23eef
#
_cell.length_a   1.000
_cell.length_b   1.000
_cell.length_c   1.000
_cell.angle_alpha   90.00
_cell.angle_beta   90.00
_cell.angle_gamma   90.00
#
_symmetry.space_group_name_H-M   'P 1'
#
loop_
_entity.id
_entity.type
_entity.pdbx_description
1 polymer ?
#
loop_
_entity_poly.entity_id
_entity_poly.type
_entity_poly.pdbx_seq_one_letter_code
_entity_poly.pdbx_strand_id
1 'polypeptide(L)'
;MEQTLTQLPFWSSLTEREMDTLRRSAFVRHYKKGAFVHSSDNECLGMLFILSGEIRTYLLSEEGREVTLFRLYPGQLCVLSASCVISQITFDTQMTAGMDTEVLIIPANVIAVLKEQNLHVRCFLYELATKRFSDVMWAMQQIMFKGLDRRLADFLLAEAERTQSGIGEVERGAAE
;
A
#
# COMPACT_ATOMS: atom_id res chain seq x y z
N MET A 1 6.25 2.28 18.06
CA MET A 1 5.42 3.31 17.42
C MET A 1 6.26 4.48 16.88
N GLU A 2 7.05 5.17 17.68
CA GLU A 2 7.83 6.33 17.23
C GLU A 2 8.85 5.97 16.15
N GLN A 3 9.64 4.92 16.34
CA GLN A 3 10.58 4.40 15.34
C GLN A 3 9.89 4.01 14.01
N THR A 4 8.62 3.64 14.06
CA THR A 4 7.84 3.29 12.88
C THR A 4 7.40 4.54 12.12
N LEU A 5 6.96 5.58 12.84
CA LEU A 5 6.53 6.84 12.25
C LEU A 5 7.68 7.59 11.56
N THR A 6 8.91 7.50 12.10
CA THR A 6 10.10 8.12 11.48
C THR A 6 10.48 7.51 10.14
N GLN A 7 9.96 6.32 9.79
CA GLN A 7 10.14 5.70 8.47
C GLN A 7 9.23 6.29 7.39
N LEU A 8 8.25 7.12 7.76
CA LEU A 8 7.38 7.77 6.76
C LEU A 8 8.20 8.76 5.93
N PRO A 9 8.13 8.70 4.60
CA PRO A 9 8.98 9.52 3.71
C PRO A 9 8.83 11.02 3.90
N PHE A 10 7.68 11.48 4.39
CA PHE A 10 7.39 12.89 4.66
C PHE A 10 7.63 13.31 6.12
N TRP A 11 8.10 12.41 6.99
CA TRP A 11 8.27 12.68 8.42
C TRP A 11 9.13 13.92 8.71
N SER A 12 10.25 14.05 8.01
CA SER A 12 11.19 15.19 8.19
C SER A 12 10.62 16.54 7.76
N SER A 13 9.53 16.56 7.01
CA SER A 13 8.86 17.78 6.57
C SER A 13 7.73 18.24 7.50
N LEU A 14 7.46 17.48 8.57
CA LEU A 14 6.40 17.76 9.52
C LEU A 14 6.87 18.73 10.60
N THR A 15 5.98 19.61 11.03
CA THR A 15 6.12 20.39 12.25
C THR A 15 5.92 19.50 13.48
N GLU A 16 6.43 19.92 14.66
CA GLU A 16 6.22 19.21 15.92
C GLU A 16 4.73 18.95 16.22
N ARG A 17 3.87 19.91 15.90
CA ARG A 17 2.43 19.78 16.10
C ARG A 17 1.81 18.69 15.21
N GLU A 18 2.26 18.59 13.96
CA GLU A 18 1.83 17.56 13.03
C GLU A 18 2.35 16.17 13.44
N MET A 19 3.61 16.10 13.89
CA MET A 19 4.20 14.88 14.44
C MET A 19 3.41 14.38 15.67
N ASP A 20 3.05 15.29 16.59
CA ASP A 20 2.24 14.94 17.76
C ASP A 20 0.84 14.43 17.37
N THR A 21 0.25 15.03 16.35
CA THR A 21 -1.03 14.55 15.82
C THR A 21 -0.93 13.12 15.30
N LEU A 22 0.13 12.81 14.53
CA LEU A 22 0.38 11.47 14.05
C LEU A 22 0.64 10.48 15.19
N ARG A 23 1.47 10.84 16.17
CA ARG A 23 1.77 10.00 17.34
C ARG A 23 0.52 9.57 18.10
N ARG A 24 -0.47 10.47 18.19
CA ARG A 24 -1.73 10.22 18.93
C ARG A 24 -2.77 9.46 18.12
N SER A 25 -2.72 9.55 16.81
CA SER A 25 -3.80 9.07 15.93
C SER A 25 -3.44 7.82 15.15
N ALA A 26 -2.17 7.63 14.82
CA ALA A 26 -1.72 6.46 14.09
C ALA A 26 -1.71 5.21 15.00
N PHE A 27 -2.07 4.08 14.44
CA PHE A 27 -2.10 2.81 15.16
C PHE A 27 -1.67 1.65 14.28
N VAL A 28 -1.18 0.59 14.90
CA VAL A 28 -0.79 -0.64 14.23
C VAL A 28 -1.93 -1.65 14.30
N ARG A 29 -2.20 -2.32 13.19
CA ARG A 29 -3.16 -3.42 13.10
C ARG A 29 -2.51 -4.65 12.50
N HIS A 30 -2.86 -5.81 13.06
CA HIS A 30 -2.42 -7.11 12.58
C HIS A 30 -3.55 -7.79 11.81
N TYR A 31 -3.22 -8.32 10.65
CA TYR A 31 -4.14 -9.06 9.79
C TYR A 31 -3.59 -10.48 9.58
N LYS A 32 -4.43 -11.48 9.80
CA LYS A 32 -4.11 -12.86 9.46
C LYS A 32 -4.19 -13.06 7.96
N LYS A 33 -3.42 -14.03 7.45
CA LYS A 33 -3.50 -14.44 6.04
C LYS A 33 -4.96 -14.62 5.61
N GLY A 34 -5.34 -14.03 4.49
CA GLY A 34 -6.69 -14.05 3.92
C GLY A 34 -7.67 -13.05 4.54
N ALA A 35 -7.30 -12.33 5.60
CA ALA A 35 -8.17 -11.32 6.20
C ALA A 35 -8.38 -10.12 5.26
N PHE A 36 -9.61 -9.61 5.22
CA PHE A 36 -9.91 -8.34 4.54
C PHE A 36 -9.29 -7.17 5.30
N VAL A 37 -8.55 -6.34 4.58
CA VAL A 37 -7.94 -5.10 5.08
C VAL A 37 -8.84 -3.92 4.75
N HIS A 38 -9.37 -3.87 3.53
CA HIS A 38 -10.30 -2.85 3.04
C HIS A 38 -11.21 -3.44 1.97
N SER A 39 -12.48 -2.99 1.96
CA SER A 39 -13.45 -3.28 0.91
C SER A 39 -14.23 -2.00 0.58
N SER A 40 -14.83 -1.95 -0.61
CA SER A 40 -15.67 -0.83 -1.07
C SER A 40 -16.83 -0.50 -0.12
N ASP A 41 -17.34 -1.51 0.60
CA ASP A 41 -18.46 -1.37 1.52
C ASP A 41 -18.05 -0.89 2.92
N ASN A 42 -16.74 -0.77 3.19
CA ASN A 42 -16.21 -0.35 4.47
C ASN A 42 -15.80 1.12 4.46
N GLU A 43 -15.82 1.72 5.66
CA GLU A 43 -15.35 3.08 5.87
C GLU A 43 -13.88 3.24 5.41
N CYS A 44 -13.57 4.45 4.96
CA CYS A 44 -12.23 4.83 4.53
C CYS A 44 -11.23 4.67 5.68
N LEU A 45 -10.30 3.72 5.56
CA LEU A 45 -9.31 3.44 6.60
C LEU A 45 -8.28 4.56 6.76
N GLY A 46 -7.91 5.22 5.65
CA GLY A 46 -6.81 6.16 5.62
C GLY A 46 -5.58 5.61 4.87
N MET A 47 -4.40 6.14 5.19
CA MET A 47 -3.15 5.71 4.58
C MET A 47 -2.58 4.49 5.31
N LEU A 48 -2.17 3.49 4.53
CA LEU A 48 -1.56 2.26 5.02
C LEU A 48 -0.04 2.29 4.78
N PHE A 49 0.74 1.92 5.78
CA PHE A 49 2.18 1.66 5.67
C PHE A 49 2.46 0.23 6.13
N ILE A 50 3.03 -0.58 5.24
CA ILE A 50 3.26 -1.99 5.50
C ILE A 50 4.54 -2.15 6.33
N LEU A 51 4.41 -2.75 7.51
CA LEU A 51 5.53 -3.02 8.42
C LEU A 51 6.11 -4.41 8.19
N SER A 52 5.23 -5.39 8.02
CA SER A 52 5.61 -6.77 7.69
C SER A 52 4.50 -7.45 6.89
N GLY A 53 4.84 -8.52 6.18
CA GLY A 53 3.89 -9.31 5.41
C GLY A 53 3.60 -8.76 4.02
N GLU A 54 2.39 -8.99 3.51
CA GLU A 54 1.96 -8.63 2.16
C GLU A 54 0.47 -8.24 2.14
N ILE A 55 0.13 -7.17 1.44
CA ILE A 55 -1.26 -6.84 1.07
C ILE A 55 -1.42 -6.95 -0.44
N ARG A 56 -2.42 -7.72 -0.86
CA ARG A 56 -2.87 -7.81 -2.24
C ARG A 56 -4.02 -6.84 -2.48
N THR A 57 -3.87 -5.97 -3.48
CA THR A 57 -4.91 -5.04 -3.94
C THR A 57 -5.46 -5.54 -5.27
N TYR A 58 -6.79 -5.63 -5.38
CA TYR A 58 -7.46 -6.18 -6.55
C TYR A 58 -8.81 -5.52 -6.81
N LEU A 59 -9.29 -5.66 -8.04
CA LEU A 59 -10.67 -5.35 -8.43
C LEU A 59 -11.50 -6.64 -8.34
N LEU A 60 -12.75 -6.49 -7.92
CA LEU A 60 -13.73 -7.56 -7.88
C LEU A 60 -14.88 -7.20 -8.84
N SER A 61 -15.16 -8.08 -9.81
CA SER A 61 -16.33 -7.93 -10.69
C SER A 61 -17.61 -8.39 -9.98
N GLU A 62 -18.78 -7.99 -10.51
CA GLU A 62 -20.08 -8.46 -10.04
C GLU A 62 -20.23 -9.99 -10.12
N GLU A 63 -19.53 -10.65 -11.05
CA GLU A 63 -19.51 -12.08 -11.22
C GLU A 63 -18.51 -12.80 -10.28
N GLY A 64 -17.83 -12.06 -9.37
CA GLY A 64 -16.86 -12.60 -8.42
C GLY A 64 -15.47 -12.86 -9.02
N ARG A 65 -15.15 -12.34 -10.21
CA ARG A 65 -13.80 -12.43 -10.78
C ARG A 65 -12.88 -11.40 -10.15
N GLU A 66 -11.70 -11.84 -9.75
CA GLU A 66 -10.68 -10.98 -9.15
C GLU A 66 -9.56 -10.66 -10.14
N VAL A 67 -9.20 -9.39 -10.22
CA VAL A 67 -8.05 -8.90 -10.98
C VAL A 67 -7.08 -8.21 -10.04
N THR A 68 -5.93 -8.83 -9.79
CA THR A 68 -4.87 -8.23 -8.97
C THR A 68 -4.27 -7.03 -9.71
N LEU A 69 -4.29 -5.88 -9.06
CA LEU A 69 -3.69 -4.64 -9.56
C LEU A 69 -2.21 -4.58 -9.19
N PHE A 70 -1.92 -4.77 -7.91
CA PHE A 70 -0.57 -4.78 -7.35
C PHE A 70 -0.55 -5.42 -5.96
N ARG A 71 0.66 -5.68 -5.47
CA ARG A 71 0.92 -6.13 -4.11
C ARG A 71 1.76 -5.08 -3.37
N LEU A 72 1.56 -4.99 -2.07
CA LEU A 72 2.29 -4.10 -1.18
C LEU A 72 3.14 -4.92 -0.23
N TYR A 73 4.38 -4.52 -0.10
CA TYR A 73 5.39 -5.18 0.73
C TYR A 73 5.90 -4.25 1.82
N PRO A 74 6.70 -4.74 2.79
CA PRO A 74 7.27 -3.92 3.85
C PRO A 74 7.96 -2.66 3.31
N GLY A 75 7.76 -1.53 3.98
CA GLY A 75 8.26 -0.22 3.57
C GLY A 75 7.41 0.50 2.52
N GLN A 76 6.39 -0.14 1.97
CA GLN A 76 5.51 0.48 0.96
C GLN A 76 4.27 1.11 1.59
N LEU A 77 3.79 2.18 0.93
CA LEU A 77 2.59 2.92 1.33
C LEU A 77 1.46 2.74 0.30
N CYS A 78 0.22 2.83 0.81
CA CYS A 78 -0.97 2.89 -0.01
C CYS A 78 -1.89 4.02 0.43
N VAL A 79 -2.41 4.75 -0.55
CA VAL A 79 -3.44 5.80 -0.36
C VAL A 79 -4.77 5.44 -1.03
N LEU A 80 -4.86 4.31 -1.75
CA LEU A 80 -6.11 3.91 -2.39
C LEU A 80 -7.20 3.50 -1.37
N SER A 81 -6.78 3.07 -0.17
CA SER A 81 -7.66 2.88 1.00
C SER A 81 -8.13 4.20 1.62
N ALA A 82 -7.66 5.34 1.10
CA ALA A 82 -7.99 6.70 1.51
C ALA A 82 -8.64 7.48 0.36
N SER A 83 -9.48 6.84 -0.47
CA SER A 83 -10.19 7.48 -1.59
C SER A 83 -10.99 8.72 -1.16
N CYS A 84 -11.51 8.73 0.07
CA CYS A 84 -12.16 9.90 0.67
C CYS A 84 -11.22 11.11 0.86
N VAL A 85 -9.91 10.91 0.90
CA VAL A 85 -8.90 11.99 1.03
C VAL A 85 -8.46 12.50 -0.33
N ILE A 86 -8.47 11.63 -1.35
CA ILE A 86 -8.11 11.95 -2.74
C ILE A 86 -9.35 11.72 -3.59
N SER A 87 -10.18 12.75 -3.72
CA SER A 87 -11.47 12.71 -4.43
C SER A 87 -11.37 12.33 -5.92
N GLN A 88 -10.18 12.36 -6.49
CA GLN A 88 -9.92 11.94 -7.87
C GLN A 88 -9.88 10.41 -8.04
N ILE A 89 -9.79 9.65 -6.95
CA ILE A 89 -9.86 8.19 -7.00
C ILE A 89 -11.33 7.79 -7.00
N THR A 90 -11.82 7.35 -8.15
CA THR A 90 -13.25 7.08 -8.41
C THR A 90 -13.56 5.59 -8.57
N PHE A 91 -12.59 4.71 -8.34
CA PHE A 91 -12.74 3.27 -8.45
C PHE A 91 -12.51 2.60 -7.10
N ASP A 92 -13.31 1.59 -6.83
CA ASP A 92 -13.22 0.82 -5.60
C ASP A 92 -12.22 -0.31 -5.74
N THR A 93 -11.42 -0.51 -4.70
CA THR A 93 -10.46 -1.60 -4.63
C THR A 93 -10.72 -2.45 -3.39
N GLN A 94 -10.46 -3.74 -3.53
CA GLN A 94 -10.45 -4.69 -2.43
C GLN A 94 -9.01 -4.92 -1.98
N MET A 95 -8.79 -5.07 -0.69
CA MET A 95 -7.47 -5.37 -0.13
C MET A 95 -7.55 -6.54 0.84
N THR A 96 -6.69 -7.54 0.62
CA THR A 96 -6.56 -8.71 1.50
C THR A 96 -5.11 -8.94 1.89
N ALA A 97 -4.90 -9.48 3.09
CA ALA A 97 -3.59 -9.90 3.55
C ALA A 97 -3.19 -11.21 2.85
N GLY A 98 -2.09 -11.20 2.09
CA GLY A 98 -1.56 -12.38 1.40
C GLY A 98 -0.88 -13.36 2.35
N MET A 99 -0.39 -12.86 3.47
CA MET A 99 0.18 -13.59 4.61
C MET A 99 -0.15 -12.86 5.91
N ASP A 100 0.31 -13.33 7.07
CA ASP A 100 0.20 -12.59 8.32
C ASP A 100 0.93 -11.25 8.16
N THR A 101 0.21 -10.15 8.34
CA THR A 101 0.64 -8.82 7.94
C THR A 101 0.42 -7.81 9.06
N GLU A 102 1.42 -6.96 9.27
CA GLU A 102 1.36 -5.85 10.21
C GLU A 102 1.37 -4.52 9.45
N VAL A 103 0.44 -3.65 9.78
CA VAL A 103 0.21 -2.39 9.05
C VAL A 103 0.09 -1.24 10.03
N LEU A 104 0.85 -0.17 9.81
CA LEU A 104 0.60 1.12 10.43
C LEU A 104 -0.50 1.84 9.63
N ILE A 105 -1.56 2.24 10.33
CA ILE A 105 -2.69 2.95 9.75
C ILE A 105 -2.69 4.40 10.26
N ILE A 106 -2.72 5.34 9.32
CA ILE A 106 -2.95 6.75 9.60
C ILE A 106 -4.37 7.08 9.15
N PRO A 107 -5.28 7.42 10.09
CA PRO A 107 -6.69 7.64 9.77
C PRO A 107 -6.91 8.71 8.70
N ALA A 108 -7.95 8.52 7.90
CA ALA A 108 -8.26 9.36 6.75
C ALA A 108 -8.43 10.85 7.12
N ASN A 109 -9.10 11.13 8.23
CA ASN A 109 -9.30 12.50 8.73
C ASN A 109 -7.98 13.19 9.09
N VAL A 110 -7.00 12.45 9.61
CA VAL A 110 -5.67 12.98 9.95
C VAL A 110 -4.90 13.30 8.67
N ILE A 111 -4.88 12.39 7.71
CA ILE A 111 -4.24 12.61 6.41
C ILE A 111 -4.91 13.77 5.65
N ALA A 112 -6.23 13.90 5.72
CA ALA A 112 -6.94 15.00 5.10
C ALA A 112 -6.49 16.36 5.66
N VAL A 113 -6.37 16.49 6.98
CA VAL A 113 -5.88 17.71 7.62
C VAL A 113 -4.42 17.99 7.25
N LEU A 114 -3.55 17.00 7.32
CA LEU A 114 -2.14 17.16 6.95
C LEU A 114 -1.97 17.57 5.47
N LYS A 115 -2.75 16.98 4.57
CA LYS A 115 -2.75 17.34 3.14
C LYS A 115 -3.09 18.82 2.92
N GLU A 116 -4.03 19.38 3.69
CA GLU A 116 -4.41 20.79 3.56
C GLU A 116 -3.38 21.76 4.19
N GLN A 117 -2.73 21.36 5.26
CA GLN A 117 -1.84 22.22 6.03
C GLN A 117 -0.38 22.15 5.59
N ASN A 118 0.06 21.01 5.03
CA ASN A 118 1.46 20.75 4.68
C ASN A 118 1.62 20.43 3.19
N LEU A 119 2.28 21.33 2.47
CA LEU A 119 2.49 21.19 1.03
C LEU A 119 3.33 19.96 0.68
N HIS A 120 4.34 19.60 1.48
CA HIS A 120 5.17 18.43 1.24
C HIS A 120 4.37 17.14 1.37
N VAL A 121 3.50 17.04 2.38
CA VAL A 121 2.57 15.91 2.53
C VAL A 121 1.62 15.85 1.33
N ARG A 122 1.07 16.98 0.91
CA ARG A 122 0.20 17.05 -0.26
C ARG A 122 0.88 16.55 -1.53
N CYS A 123 2.08 17.05 -1.83
CA CYS A 123 2.86 16.61 -2.99
C CYS A 123 3.15 15.10 -2.91
N PHE A 124 3.62 14.62 -1.77
CA PHE A 124 3.88 13.20 -1.54
C PHE A 124 2.65 12.32 -1.81
N LEU A 125 1.47 12.71 -1.34
CA LEU A 125 0.24 11.95 -1.56
C LEU A 125 -0.12 11.87 -3.04
N TYR A 126 0.05 12.96 -3.82
CA TYR A 126 -0.20 12.96 -5.26
C TYR A 126 0.86 12.15 -6.02
N GLU A 127 2.13 12.21 -5.64
CA GLU A 127 3.18 11.38 -6.22
C GLU A 127 2.89 9.89 -5.97
N LEU A 128 2.50 9.54 -4.75
CA LEU A 128 2.13 8.17 -4.41
C LEU A 128 0.89 7.70 -5.20
N ALA A 129 -0.14 8.56 -5.34
CA ALA A 129 -1.31 8.25 -6.13
C ALA A 129 -0.96 8.06 -7.62
N THR A 130 -0.08 8.91 -8.18
CA THR A 130 0.40 8.80 -9.56
C THR A 130 1.16 7.50 -9.78
N LYS A 131 2.01 7.10 -8.83
CA LYS A 131 2.70 5.81 -8.87
C LYS A 131 1.69 4.65 -8.90
N ARG A 132 0.67 4.68 -8.04
CA ARG A 132 -0.37 3.64 -8.01
C ARG A 132 -1.21 3.61 -9.29
N PHE A 133 -1.47 4.77 -9.88
CA PHE A 133 -2.11 4.83 -11.19
C PHE A 133 -1.26 4.12 -12.26
N SER A 134 0.05 4.33 -12.28
CA SER A 134 0.97 3.64 -13.19
C SER A 134 0.96 2.13 -12.97
N ASP A 135 0.95 1.67 -11.71
CA ASP A 135 0.85 0.24 -11.37
C ASP A 135 -0.45 -0.39 -11.92
N VAL A 136 -1.57 0.31 -11.77
CA VAL A 136 -2.88 -0.10 -12.30
C VAL A 136 -2.88 -0.15 -13.83
N MET A 137 -2.38 0.89 -14.49
CA MET A 137 -2.29 0.95 -15.96
C MET A 137 -1.40 -0.16 -16.50
N TRP A 138 -0.29 -0.47 -15.84
CA TRP A 138 0.56 -1.59 -16.21
C TRP A 138 -0.19 -2.92 -16.10
N ALA A 139 -0.92 -3.16 -14.99
CA ALA A 139 -1.73 -4.37 -14.81
C ALA A 139 -2.79 -4.50 -15.92
N MET A 140 -3.46 -3.41 -16.27
CA MET A 140 -4.43 -3.39 -17.37
C MET A 140 -3.80 -3.75 -18.72
N GLN A 141 -2.63 -3.19 -19.03
CA GLN A 141 -1.89 -3.53 -20.25
C GLN A 141 -1.56 -5.02 -20.33
N GLN A 142 -1.15 -5.64 -19.20
CA GLN A 142 -0.88 -7.08 -19.15
C GLN A 142 -2.13 -7.89 -19.51
N ILE A 143 -3.31 -7.49 -19.01
CA ILE A 143 -4.57 -8.18 -19.25
C ILE A 143 -5.03 -8.01 -20.70
N MET A 144 -4.91 -6.80 -21.24
CA MET A 144 -5.45 -6.46 -22.56
C MET A 144 -4.58 -6.98 -23.72
N PHE A 145 -3.26 -6.96 -23.56
CA PHE A 145 -2.33 -7.16 -24.68
C PHE A 145 -1.44 -8.41 -24.58
N LYS A 146 -1.40 -9.07 -23.43
CA LYS A 146 -0.60 -10.32 -23.27
C LYS A 146 -1.50 -11.53 -23.13
N GLY A 147 -1.19 -12.57 -23.92
CA GLY A 147 -1.78 -13.91 -23.77
C GLY A 147 -1.47 -14.51 -22.38
N LEU A 148 -2.25 -15.50 -21.97
CA LEU A 148 -2.13 -16.15 -20.65
C LEU A 148 -0.72 -16.69 -20.38
N ASP A 149 -0.12 -17.38 -21.37
CA ASP A 149 1.20 -18.00 -21.25
C ASP A 149 2.29 -16.96 -20.94
N ARG A 150 2.22 -15.81 -21.61
CA ARG A 150 3.19 -14.73 -21.42
C ARG A 150 3.01 -14.03 -20.06
N ARG A 151 1.77 -13.86 -19.60
CA ARG A 151 1.48 -13.32 -18.26
C ARG A 151 1.99 -14.24 -17.17
N LEU A 152 1.83 -15.56 -17.35
CA LEU A 152 2.32 -16.56 -16.41
C LEU A 152 3.85 -16.56 -16.35
N ALA A 153 4.52 -16.50 -17.50
CA ALA A 153 5.98 -16.42 -17.54
C ALA A 153 6.52 -15.16 -16.84
N ASP A 154 5.96 -13.99 -17.12
CA ASP A 154 6.35 -12.73 -16.48
C ASP A 154 6.13 -12.78 -14.95
N PHE A 155 5.02 -13.36 -14.50
CA PHE A 155 4.73 -13.53 -13.09
C PHE A 155 5.75 -14.44 -12.39
N LEU A 156 6.07 -15.58 -12.99
CA LEU A 156 7.03 -16.53 -12.43
C LEU A 156 8.44 -15.96 -12.36
N LEU A 157 8.85 -15.17 -13.37
CA LEU A 157 10.15 -14.49 -13.37
C LEU A 157 10.22 -13.44 -12.25
N ALA A 158 9.21 -12.60 -12.12
CA ALA A 158 9.16 -11.58 -11.07
C ALA A 158 9.17 -12.21 -9.66
N GLU A 159 8.49 -13.34 -9.48
CA GLU A 159 8.47 -14.06 -8.21
C GLU A 159 9.83 -14.72 -7.89
N ALA A 160 10.51 -15.26 -8.90
CA ALA A 160 11.86 -15.82 -8.76
C ALA A 160 12.88 -14.75 -8.39
N GLU A 161 12.86 -13.59 -9.03
CA GLU A 161 13.74 -12.46 -8.71
C GLU A 161 13.52 -11.96 -7.28
N ARG A 162 12.27 -11.87 -6.84
CA ARG A 162 11.92 -11.47 -5.47
C ARG A 162 12.45 -12.45 -4.44
N THR A 163 12.32 -13.75 -4.71
CA THR A 163 12.79 -14.82 -3.80
C THR A 163 14.31 -14.80 -3.69
N GLN A 164 15.03 -14.58 -4.79
CA GLN A 164 16.49 -14.47 -4.80
C GLN A 164 16.97 -13.23 -4.04
N SER A 165 16.30 -12.09 -4.17
CA SER A 165 16.61 -10.86 -3.42
C SER A 165 16.43 -11.06 -1.91
N GLY A 166 15.35 -11.74 -1.49
CA GLY A 166 15.10 -12.07 -0.08
C GLY A 166 16.11 -13.04 0.51
N ILE A 167 16.62 -13.99 -0.25
CA ILE A 167 17.68 -14.92 0.19
C ILE A 167 19.02 -14.16 0.38
N GLY A 168 19.33 -13.23 -0.51
CA GLY A 168 20.56 -12.42 -0.41
C GLY A 168 20.61 -11.48 0.80
N GLU A 169 19.47 -11.07 1.35
CA GLU A 169 19.39 -10.29 2.60
C GLU A 169 19.57 -11.17 3.84
N VAL A 170 19.04 -12.39 3.82
CA VAL A 170 19.19 -13.35 4.93
C VAL A 170 20.63 -13.83 5.06
N GLU A 171 21.33 -14.09 3.95
CA GLU A 171 22.75 -14.50 4.00
C GLU A 171 23.69 -13.38 4.46
N ARG A 172 23.38 -12.11 4.16
CA ARG A 172 24.16 -10.96 4.65
C ARG A 172 23.96 -10.69 6.15
N GLY A 173 22.78 -10.94 6.68
CA GLY A 173 22.48 -10.80 8.12
C GLY A 173 23.01 -11.94 8.99
N ALA A 174 23.46 -13.07 8.41
CA ALA A 174 24.04 -14.20 9.13
C ALA A 174 25.57 -14.17 9.17
N ALA A 175 26.21 -13.18 8.51
CA ALA A 175 27.67 -13.03 8.42
C ALA A 175 28.23 -11.87 9.28
N GLU A 176 27.38 -11.17 10.05
CA GLU A 176 27.74 -10.20 11.08
C GLU A 176 27.41 -10.78 12.49
#